data_f8bb5270c06d5c89fa2960db6cb687fd
#
_entry.id   f8bb5270c06d5c89fa2960db6cb687fd
#
_cell.length_a   1.000
_cell.length_b   1.000
_cell.length_c   1.000
_cell.angle_alpha   90.00
_cell.angle_beta   90.00
_cell.angle_gamma   90.00
#
_symmetry.space_group_name_H-M   'P 1'
#
loop_
_entity.id
_entity.type
_entity.pdbx_description
1 polymer ?
#
loop_
_entity_poly.entity_id
_entity_poly.type
_entity_poly.pdbx_seq_one_letter_code
_entity_poly.pdbx_strand_id
1 'polypeptide(L)'
;PYNYLTRMTLGKAWGGKGGKGEKSIADVDEDSITMAVEAAMGCFRFISREDIHALYFATTTGPYAEKAQSTLVSVACDLSDDTFTSDFTATTRAGTNALKSALDGAVANEGQNYLVTAADTRNGYPKSAQ
;
A
#
# COMPACT_ATOMS: atom_id res chain seq x y z
N PRO A 1 1.75 3.43 9.24
CA PRO A 1 2.05 3.11 10.66
C PRO A 1 2.89 4.20 11.32
N TYR A 2 2.53 4.57 12.54
CA TYR A 2 3.24 5.57 13.34
C TYR A 2 4.16 4.95 14.40
N ASN A 3 4.15 3.63 14.50
CA ASN A 3 4.94 2.88 15.47
C ASN A 3 6.30 2.48 14.87
N TYR A 4 7.36 2.62 15.67
CA TYR A 4 8.72 2.28 15.28
C TYR A 4 9.38 1.38 16.32
N LEU A 5 10.10 0.37 15.86
CA LEU A 5 10.99 -0.43 16.71
C LEU A 5 12.43 -0.29 16.23
N THR A 6 13.36 -0.21 17.19
CA THR A 6 14.78 -0.25 16.83
C THR A 6 15.12 -1.63 16.24
N ARG A 7 15.97 -1.66 15.22
CA ARG A 7 16.45 -2.91 14.63
C ARG A 7 17.19 -3.79 15.65
N MET A 8 17.74 -3.18 16.71
CA MET A 8 18.35 -3.91 17.82
C MET A 8 17.28 -4.68 18.62
N THR A 9 16.13 -4.06 18.93
CA THR A 9 15.00 -4.71 19.62
C THR A 9 14.46 -5.87 18.79
N LEU A 10 14.25 -5.64 17.49
CA LEU A 10 13.83 -6.70 16.56
C LEU A 10 14.85 -7.84 16.51
N GLY A 11 16.15 -7.53 16.38
CA GLY A 11 17.20 -8.54 16.36
C GLY A 11 17.22 -9.42 17.61
N LYS A 12 17.06 -8.81 18.80
CA LYS A 12 16.96 -9.57 20.08
C LYS A 12 15.74 -10.51 20.07
N ALA A 13 14.58 -10.03 19.63
CA ALA A 13 13.36 -10.84 19.55
C ALA A 13 13.50 -12.03 18.60
N TRP A 14 14.27 -11.87 17.52
CA TRP A 14 14.58 -12.94 16.55
C TRP A 14 15.80 -13.78 16.90
N GLY A 15 16.44 -13.54 18.06
CA GLY A 15 17.63 -14.30 18.50
C GLY A 15 18.93 -13.90 17.80
N GLY A 16 18.96 -12.74 17.20
CA GLY A 16 20.11 -12.19 16.47
C GLY A 16 20.65 -10.87 17.05
N LYS A 17 21.66 -10.31 16.39
CA LYS A 17 22.32 -9.05 16.81
C LYS A 17 21.62 -7.89 16.15
N GLY A 18 20.57 -7.67 15.80
CA GLY A 18 19.95 -6.49 15.19
C GLY A 18 20.93 -5.47 14.60
N GLY A 19 20.50 -4.67 13.67
CA GLY A 19 21.29 -3.62 13.03
C GLY A 19 21.07 -2.24 13.67
N LYS A 20 21.69 -1.21 13.08
CA LYS A 20 21.42 0.19 13.41
C LYS A 20 20.12 0.67 12.74
N GLY A 21 19.49 1.68 13.36
CA GLY A 21 18.30 2.33 12.85
C GLY A 21 17.01 1.73 13.37
N GLU A 22 15.92 2.19 12.79
CA GLU A 22 14.56 1.85 13.18
C GLU A 22 13.80 1.23 12.00
N LYS A 23 12.72 0.55 12.29
CA LYS A 23 11.76 0.03 11.33
C LYS A 23 10.36 0.41 11.78
N SER A 24 9.57 0.99 10.90
CA SER A 24 8.15 1.16 11.15
C SER A 24 7.46 -0.19 11.20
N ILE A 25 6.51 -0.31 12.09
CA ILE A 25 5.70 -1.51 12.28
C ILE A 25 4.22 -1.13 12.21
N ALA A 26 3.42 -2.01 11.65
CA ALA A 26 1.97 -1.88 11.70
C ALA A 26 1.46 -2.05 13.14
N ASP A 27 0.41 -1.34 13.49
CA ASP A 27 -0.32 -1.57 14.74
C ASP A 27 -1.23 -2.81 14.60
N VAL A 28 -1.86 -3.20 15.68
CA VAL A 28 -2.72 -4.40 15.73
C VAL A 28 -3.93 -4.30 14.80
N ASP A 29 -4.39 -3.10 14.52
CA ASP A 29 -5.53 -2.77 13.66
C ASP A 29 -5.13 -2.25 12.26
N GLU A 30 -3.83 -2.22 11.95
CA GLU A 30 -3.32 -1.83 10.63
C GLU A 30 -3.06 -3.05 9.73
N ASP A 31 -3.57 -2.96 8.51
CA ASP A 31 -3.27 -3.88 7.42
C ASP A 31 -2.81 -3.11 6.16
N SER A 32 -2.55 -3.82 5.07
CA SER A 32 -2.12 -3.17 3.82
C SER A 32 -3.19 -2.25 3.22
N ILE A 33 -4.48 -2.53 3.46
CA ILE A 33 -5.58 -1.70 2.96
C ILE A 33 -5.67 -0.40 3.76
N THR A 34 -5.70 -0.48 5.10
CA THR A 34 -5.78 0.71 5.97
C THR A 34 -4.59 1.64 5.77
N MET A 35 -3.39 1.08 5.60
CA MET A 35 -2.19 1.87 5.27
C MET A 35 -2.27 2.52 3.88
N ALA A 36 -2.84 1.84 2.88
CA ALA A 36 -3.05 2.41 1.55
C ALA A 36 -4.05 3.57 1.58
N VAL A 37 -5.14 3.44 2.34
CA VAL A 37 -6.12 4.51 2.56
C VAL A 37 -5.44 5.73 3.19
N GLU A 38 -4.66 5.56 4.25
CA GLU A 38 -3.95 6.66 4.91
C GLU A 38 -2.98 7.36 3.97
N ALA A 39 -2.25 6.60 3.14
CA ALA A 39 -1.37 7.17 2.13
C ALA A 39 -2.15 7.98 1.07
N ALA A 40 -3.29 7.46 0.60
CA ALA A 40 -4.18 8.16 -0.32
C ALA A 40 -4.73 9.46 0.28
N MET A 41 -5.17 9.42 1.55
CA MET A 41 -5.65 10.61 2.29
C MET A 41 -4.58 11.69 2.38
N GLY A 42 -3.31 11.29 2.47
CA GLY A 42 -2.17 12.22 2.40
C GLY A 42 -2.09 12.95 1.05
N CYS A 43 -2.35 12.26 -0.07
CA CYS A 43 -2.36 12.84 -1.41
C CYS A 43 -3.51 13.85 -1.60
N PHE A 44 -4.68 13.58 -1.04
CA PHE A 44 -5.87 14.46 -1.16
C PHE A 44 -5.75 15.82 -0.48
N ARG A 45 -4.64 16.08 0.21
CA ARG A 45 -4.29 17.45 0.66
C ARG A 45 -3.87 18.34 -0.51
N PHE A 46 -3.53 17.76 -1.66
CA PHE A 46 -2.97 18.47 -2.81
C PHE A 46 -3.79 18.32 -4.09
N ILE A 47 -4.65 17.31 -4.16
CA ILE A 47 -5.50 17.00 -5.33
C ILE A 47 -6.92 16.72 -4.88
N SER A 48 -7.91 17.02 -5.73
CA SER A 48 -9.30 16.67 -5.46
C SER A 48 -9.55 15.18 -5.71
N ARG A 49 -10.42 14.56 -4.89
CA ARG A 49 -10.89 13.19 -5.12
C ARG A 49 -11.67 13.05 -6.43
N GLU A 50 -12.41 14.08 -6.79
CA GLU A 50 -13.21 14.13 -8.02
C GLU A 50 -12.36 14.06 -9.29
N ASP A 51 -11.08 14.41 -9.18
CA ASP A 51 -10.14 14.38 -10.31
C ASP A 51 -9.52 12.99 -10.54
N ILE A 52 -9.80 12.00 -9.66
CA ILE A 52 -9.20 10.67 -9.76
C ILE A 52 -10.04 9.78 -10.68
N HIS A 53 -9.46 9.39 -11.81
CA HIS A 53 -10.08 8.50 -12.80
C HIS A 53 -9.79 7.02 -12.54
N ALA A 54 -8.64 6.72 -11.95
CA ALA A 54 -8.25 5.35 -11.63
C ALA A 54 -7.44 5.27 -10.34
N LEU A 55 -7.67 4.20 -9.56
CA LEU A 55 -6.89 3.84 -8.39
C LEU A 55 -6.26 2.46 -8.58
N TYR A 56 -4.93 2.39 -8.47
CA TYR A 56 -4.17 1.16 -8.49
C TYR A 56 -3.59 0.88 -7.11
N PHE A 57 -3.89 -0.29 -6.57
CA PHE A 57 -3.37 -0.73 -5.29
C PHE A 57 -2.37 -1.87 -5.46
N ALA A 58 -1.17 -1.68 -4.92
CA ALA A 58 -0.09 -2.65 -5.00
C ALA A 58 0.22 -3.23 -3.63
N THR A 59 0.13 -4.55 -3.49
CA THR A 59 0.46 -5.26 -2.26
C THR A 59 0.90 -6.69 -2.53
N THR A 60 1.75 -7.24 -1.65
CA THR A 60 2.05 -8.69 -1.61
C THR A 60 1.45 -9.37 -0.38
N THR A 61 0.81 -8.58 0.50
CA THR A 61 0.25 -9.02 1.78
C THR A 61 -1.20 -8.60 1.95
N GLY A 62 -1.96 -8.67 0.86
CA GLY A 62 -3.38 -8.33 0.89
C GLY A 62 -4.17 -9.24 1.83
N PRO A 63 -5.06 -8.69 2.66
CA PRO A 63 -5.81 -9.47 3.66
C PRO A 63 -6.90 -10.37 3.04
N TYR A 64 -7.30 -10.12 1.80
CA TYR A 64 -8.36 -10.89 1.14
C TYR A 64 -7.84 -11.62 -0.10
N ALA A 65 -8.18 -12.90 -0.22
CA ALA A 65 -7.77 -13.74 -1.35
C ALA A 65 -8.61 -13.47 -2.62
N GLU A 66 -9.89 -13.15 -2.47
CA GLU A 66 -10.85 -13.10 -3.59
C GLU A 66 -11.63 -11.79 -3.71
N LYS A 67 -11.23 -10.75 -2.95
CA LYS A 67 -11.82 -9.40 -3.09
C LYS A 67 -10.87 -8.46 -3.80
N ALA A 68 -11.41 -7.62 -4.69
CA ALA A 68 -10.69 -6.47 -5.22
C ALA A 68 -10.42 -5.48 -4.08
N GLN A 69 -9.17 -5.41 -3.65
CA GLN A 69 -8.76 -4.61 -2.49
C GLN A 69 -8.65 -3.14 -2.86
N SER A 70 -8.28 -2.85 -4.10
CA SER A 70 -8.31 -1.49 -4.66
C SER A 70 -9.70 -0.86 -4.58
N THR A 71 -10.76 -1.65 -4.78
CA THR A 71 -12.15 -1.16 -4.62
C THR A 71 -12.44 -0.78 -3.16
N LEU A 72 -11.94 -1.56 -2.19
CA LEU A 72 -12.09 -1.21 -0.77
C LEU A 72 -11.37 0.11 -0.44
N VAL A 73 -10.17 0.31 -0.99
CA VAL A 73 -9.43 1.57 -0.83
C VAL A 73 -10.20 2.72 -1.49
N SER A 74 -10.74 2.53 -2.69
CA SER A 74 -11.54 3.54 -3.41
C SER A 74 -12.75 3.99 -2.59
N VAL A 75 -13.54 3.05 -2.09
CA VAL A 75 -14.71 3.33 -1.26
C VAL A 75 -14.33 4.03 0.06
N ALA A 76 -13.27 3.54 0.73
CA ALA A 76 -12.80 4.16 1.97
C ALA A 76 -12.23 5.58 1.77
N CYS A 77 -11.78 5.89 0.57
CA CYS A 77 -11.31 7.22 0.18
C CYS A 77 -12.43 8.13 -0.35
N ASP A 78 -13.66 7.64 -0.42
CA ASP A 78 -14.81 8.39 -0.96
C ASP A 78 -14.55 8.87 -2.41
N LEU A 79 -14.00 7.96 -3.25
CA LEU A 79 -13.84 8.21 -4.68
C LEU A 79 -15.15 7.92 -5.42
N SER A 80 -15.30 8.47 -6.62
CA SER A 80 -16.44 8.23 -7.48
C SER A 80 -16.66 6.74 -7.78
N ASP A 81 -17.92 6.32 -7.89
CA ASP A 81 -18.27 4.96 -8.30
C ASP A 81 -17.78 4.60 -9.71
N ASP A 82 -17.50 5.62 -10.53
CA ASP A 82 -16.93 5.47 -11.88
C ASP A 82 -15.40 5.32 -11.87
N THR A 83 -14.74 5.43 -10.71
CA THR A 83 -13.28 5.28 -10.60
C THR A 83 -12.87 3.86 -10.96
N PHE A 84 -12.04 3.70 -12.00
CA PHE A 84 -11.49 2.41 -12.35
C PHE A 84 -10.53 1.93 -11.25
N THR A 85 -10.67 0.68 -10.79
CA THR A 85 -9.81 0.12 -9.74
C THR A 85 -9.09 -1.14 -10.22
N SER A 86 -7.82 -1.33 -9.81
CA SER A 86 -7.05 -2.53 -10.13
C SER A 86 -6.06 -2.89 -9.03
N ASP A 87 -5.99 -4.20 -8.73
CA ASP A 87 -5.02 -4.78 -7.80
C ASP A 87 -3.76 -5.26 -8.53
N PHE A 88 -2.61 -4.87 -8.01
CA PHE A 88 -1.31 -5.40 -8.42
C PHE A 88 -0.73 -6.23 -7.29
N THR A 89 -0.66 -7.53 -7.48
CA THR A 89 -0.29 -8.48 -6.41
C THR A 89 0.65 -9.58 -6.90
N ALA A 90 0.94 -10.56 -6.02
CA ALA A 90 1.69 -11.78 -6.31
C ALA A 90 3.15 -11.59 -6.77
N THR A 91 3.71 -10.39 -6.68
CA THR A 91 5.11 -10.13 -7.03
C THR A 91 5.68 -8.98 -6.20
N THR A 92 6.96 -9.06 -5.84
CA THR A 92 7.68 -7.96 -5.19
C THR A 92 7.82 -6.71 -6.07
N ARG A 93 7.46 -6.81 -7.35
CA ARG A 93 7.40 -5.69 -8.30
C ARG A 93 6.02 -5.06 -8.43
N ALA A 94 5.06 -5.45 -7.61
CA ALA A 94 3.67 -4.96 -7.68
C ALA A 94 3.60 -3.42 -7.75
N GLY A 95 4.29 -2.72 -6.87
CA GLY A 95 4.32 -1.26 -6.86
C GLY A 95 4.91 -0.64 -8.13
N THR A 96 6.01 -1.21 -8.65
CA THR A 96 6.63 -0.72 -9.89
C THR A 96 5.72 -0.98 -11.09
N ASN A 97 5.03 -2.13 -11.12
CA ASN A 97 4.11 -2.47 -12.20
C ASN A 97 2.88 -1.54 -12.16
N ALA A 98 2.31 -1.29 -10.98
CA ALA A 98 1.21 -0.36 -10.80
C ALA A 98 1.58 1.05 -11.27
N LEU A 99 2.75 1.55 -10.86
CA LEU A 99 3.26 2.86 -11.27
C LEU A 99 3.47 2.94 -12.78
N LYS A 100 4.08 1.91 -13.38
CA LYS A 100 4.28 1.86 -14.85
C LYS A 100 2.94 1.89 -15.59
N SER A 101 1.96 1.09 -15.12
CA SER A 101 0.63 1.05 -15.72
C SER A 101 -0.10 2.39 -15.61
N ALA A 102 0.04 3.07 -14.46
CA ALA A 102 -0.55 4.39 -14.26
C ALA A 102 0.07 5.45 -15.19
N LEU A 103 1.40 5.42 -15.36
CA LEU A 103 2.10 6.33 -16.28
C LEU A 103 1.68 6.07 -17.73
N ASP A 104 1.58 4.81 -18.16
CA ASP A 104 1.11 4.48 -19.50
C ASP A 104 -0.34 4.91 -19.71
N GLY A 105 -1.19 4.70 -18.70
CA GLY A 105 -2.57 5.16 -18.70
C GLY A 105 -2.69 6.67 -18.84
N ALA A 106 -1.90 7.43 -18.07
CA ALA A 106 -1.90 8.90 -18.14
C ALA A 106 -1.40 9.44 -19.49
N VAL A 107 -0.46 8.75 -20.11
CA VAL A 107 -0.02 9.10 -21.48
C VAL A 107 -1.07 8.78 -22.54
N ALA A 108 -1.76 7.65 -22.39
CA ALA A 108 -2.78 7.21 -23.34
C ALA A 108 -4.09 7.99 -23.22
N ASN A 109 -4.39 8.53 -22.05
CA ASN A 109 -5.64 9.23 -21.74
C ASN A 109 -5.31 10.61 -21.14
N GLU A 110 -5.03 11.55 -22.02
CA GLU A 110 -4.65 12.91 -21.63
C GLU A 110 -5.71 13.56 -20.74
N GLY A 111 -5.28 14.17 -19.64
CA GLY A 111 -6.16 14.80 -18.66
C GLY A 111 -6.75 13.86 -17.60
N GLN A 112 -6.47 12.56 -17.64
CA GLN A 112 -6.87 11.62 -16.59
C GLN A 112 -5.80 11.47 -15.50
N ASN A 113 -6.23 11.50 -14.24
CA ASN A 113 -5.35 11.31 -13.10
C ASN A 113 -5.45 9.88 -12.54
N TYR A 114 -4.31 9.30 -12.26
CA TYR A 114 -4.15 7.96 -11.73
C TYR A 114 -3.56 8.03 -10.32
N LEU A 115 -4.24 7.46 -9.34
CA LEU A 115 -3.75 7.31 -7.98
C LEU A 115 -3.12 5.93 -7.82
N VAL A 116 -1.86 5.88 -7.40
CA VAL A 116 -1.19 4.62 -7.07
C VAL A 116 -0.88 4.59 -5.59
N THR A 117 -1.34 3.57 -4.91
CA THR A 117 -0.99 3.29 -3.51
C THR A 117 -0.27 1.95 -3.40
N ALA A 118 0.67 1.85 -2.47
CA ALA A 118 1.39 0.61 -2.22
C ALA A 118 1.61 0.44 -0.72
N ALA A 119 1.23 -0.72 -0.19
CA ALA A 119 1.42 -1.04 1.21
C ALA A 119 1.56 -2.54 1.44
N ASP A 120 2.42 -2.91 2.37
CA ASP A 120 2.63 -4.28 2.81
C ASP A 120 2.74 -4.36 4.33
N THR A 121 2.08 -5.35 4.93
CA THR A 121 2.26 -5.75 6.32
C THR A 121 2.75 -7.19 6.37
N ARG A 122 4.06 -7.38 6.49
CA ARG A 122 4.62 -8.73 6.61
C ARG A 122 4.62 -9.19 8.06
N ASN A 123 3.84 -10.21 8.34
CA ASN A 123 3.80 -10.87 9.64
C ASN A 123 4.80 -12.03 9.64
N GLY A 124 5.95 -11.83 10.29
CA GLY A 124 6.94 -12.89 10.51
C GLY A 124 6.85 -13.41 11.94
N TYR A 125 6.88 -14.73 12.13
CA TYR A 125 7.07 -15.31 13.46
C TYR A 125 8.51 -15.12 13.92
N PRO A 126 8.76 -14.93 15.24
CA PRO A 126 10.12 -14.90 15.77
C PRO A 126 10.94 -16.11 15.28
N LYS A 127 12.16 -15.86 14.79
CA LYS A 127 13.07 -16.85 14.19
C LYS A 127 12.64 -17.39 12.81
N SER A 128 11.61 -16.84 12.18
CA SER A 128 11.34 -17.15 10.76
C SER A 128 12.38 -16.49 9.85
N ALA A 129 12.53 -17.03 8.63
CA ALA A 129 13.47 -16.49 7.62
C ALA A 129 12.90 -15.27 6.86
N GLN A 130 11.78 -14.72 7.30
CA GLN A 130 11.12 -13.57 6.66
C GLN A 130 11.57 -12.24 7.26
#